data_82eb60bab86cf0e03cc3512c6d092478
#
_entry.id   82eb60bab86cf0e03cc3512c6d092478
#
_cell.length_a   1.000
_cell.length_b   1.000
_cell.length_c   1.000
_cell.angle_alpha   90.00
_cell.angle_beta   90.00
_cell.angle_gamma   90.00
#
_symmetry.space_group_name_H-M   'P 1'
#
loop_
_entity.id
_entity.type
_entity.pdbx_description
1 polymer ?
#
loop_
_entity_poly.entity_id
_entity_poly.type
_entity_poly.pdbx_seq_one_letter_code
_entity_poly.pdbx_strand_id
1 'polypeptide(L)'
;MIVVFSLEVENCFFELIEILHKKEYFGFKESATKYVQELIKDIQRELETSPKKLAPPYFDKYGRNLYYSSFRRNKSTQWFVFFSTYSNNGENIYLVEYVANNHSIAHLI
;
A
#
# COMPACT_ATOMS: atom_id res chain seq x y z
N MET A 1 6.25 16.33 2.66
CA MET A 1 6.31 14.92 2.25
C MET A 1 5.50 14.72 0.98
N ILE A 2 6.07 14.01 0.01
CA ILE A 2 5.38 13.62 -1.22
C ILE A 2 5.34 12.09 -1.28
N VAL A 3 4.17 11.53 -1.51
CA VAL A 3 4.00 10.08 -1.72
C VAL A 3 3.75 9.84 -3.21
N VAL A 4 4.59 9.03 -3.82
CA VAL A 4 4.49 8.65 -5.22
C VAL A 4 4.24 7.15 -5.30
N PHE A 5 3.26 6.74 -6.10
CA PHE A 5 2.97 5.32 -6.33
C PHE A 5 3.59 4.90 -7.66
N SER A 6 4.28 3.76 -7.68
CA SER A 6 4.76 3.19 -8.93
C SER A 6 3.58 2.86 -9.86
N LEU A 7 3.84 2.73 -11.15
CA LEU A 7 2.79 2.35 -12.10
C LEU A 7 2.18 1.00 -11.73
N GLU A 8 2.99 0.06 -11.30
CA GLU A 8 2.54 -1.28 -10.87
C GLU A 8 1.59 -1.17 -9.67
N VAL A 9 1.88 -0.28 -8.72
CA VAL A 9 1.01 -0.08 -7.55
C VAL A 9 -0.29 0.61 -7.97
N GLU A 10 -0.24 1.60 -8.85
CA GLU A 10 -1.45 2.23 -9.38
C GLU A 10 -2.35 1.20 -10.07
N ASN A 11 -1.77 0.34 -10.89
CA ASN A 11 -2.52 -0.74 -11.56
C ASN A 11 -3.10 -1.72 -10.53
N CYS A 12 -2.37 -2.04 -9.47
CA CYS A 12 -2.88 -2.89 -8.38
C CYS A 12 -4.13 -2.29 -7.74
N PHE A 13 -4.15 -0.98 -7.52
CA PHE A 13 -5.34 -0.34 -6.94
C PHE A 13 -6.54 -0.42 -7.87
N PHE A 14 -6.36 -0.23 -9.18
CA PHE A 14 -7.44 -0.39 -10.14
C PHE A 14 -7.96 -1.83 -10.17
N GLU A 15 -7.06 -2.80 -10.20
CA GLU A 15 -7.42 -4.21 -10.16
C GLU A 15 -8.12 -4.58 -8.87
N LEU A 16 -7.70 -4.01 -7.74
CA LEU A 16 -8.33 -4.26 -6.45
C LEU A 16 -9.79 -3.84 -6.44
N ILE A 17 -10.13 -2.70 -7.03
CA ILE A 17 -11.51 -2.26 -7.15
C ILE A 17 -12.35 -3.33 -7.86
N GLU A 18 -11.85 -3.83 -8.99
CA GLU A 18 -12.54 -4.86 -9.76
C GLU A 18 -12.67 -6.18 -8.98
N ILE A 19 -11.61 -6.61 -8.32
CA ILE A 19 -11.61 -7.84 -7.52
C ILE A 19 -12.62 -7.75 -6.36
N LEU A 20 -12.63 -6.65 -5.64
CA LEU A 20 -13.54 -6.45 -4.52
C LEU A 20 -15.00 -6.45 -4.97
N HIS A 21 -15.28 -5.87 -6.13
CA HIS A 21 -16.62 -5.86 -6.69
C HIS A 21 -17.03 -7.24 -7.21
N LYS A 22 -16.16 -7.90 -7.99
CA LYS A 22 -16.45 -9.22 -8.59
C LYS A 22 -16.63 -10.34 -7.56
N LYS A 23 -15.89 -10.28 -6.46
CA LYS A 23 -15.99 -11.28 -5.39
C LYS A 23 -17.08 -10.95 -4.38
N GLU A 24 -17.90 -9.99 -4.71
CA GLU A 24 -19.06 -9.60 -3.88
C GLU A 24 -18.71 -9.15 -2.46
N TYR A 25 -17.46 -8.71 -2.23
CA TYR A 25 -17.10 -8.07 -0.97
C TYR A 25 -17.88 -6.77 -0.78
N PHE A 26 -18.22 -6.11 -1.90
CA PHE A 26 -19.08 -4.93 -1.92
C PHE A 26 -20.17 -5.14 -2.97
N GLY A 27 -21.41 -4.84 -2.61
CA GLY A 27 -22.55 -4.98 -3.51
C GLY A 27 -22.53 -4.02 -4.69
N PHE A 28 -21.83 -2.88 -4.55
CA PHE A 28 -21.74 -1.85 -5.57
C PHE A 28 -20.29 -1.50 -5.85
N LYS A 29 -19.97 -1.24 -7.12
CA LYS A 29 -18.63 -0.86 -7.53
C LYS A 29 -18.19 0.46 -6.87
N GLU A 30 -19.12 1.37 -6.64
CA GLU A 30 -18.83 2.65 -5.94
C GLU A 30 -18.31 2.41 -4.54
N SER A 31 -18.81 1.41 -3.81
CA SER A 31 -18.35 1.06 -2.47
C SER A 31 -16.93 0.51 -2.52
N ALA A 32 -16.60 -0.33 -3.51
CA ALA A 32 -15.25 -0.84 -3.71
C ALA A 32 -14.29 0.30 -4.06
N THR A 33 -14.69 1.20 -4.94
CA THR A 33 -13.92 2.38 -5.32
C THR A 33 -13.63 3.25 -4.11
N LYS A 34 -14.64 3.54 -3.30
CA LYS A 34 -14.49 4.34 -2.09
C LYS A 34 -13.52 3.71 -1.10
N TYR A 35 -13.61 2.41 -0.90
CA TYR A 35 -12.70 1.68 -0.02
C TYR A 35 -11.24 1.88 -0.43
N VAL A 36 -10.94 1.70 -1.72
CA VAL A 36 -9.59 1.85 -2.24
C VAL A 36 -9.13 3.31 -2.18
N GLN A 37 -10.00 4.26 -2.50
CA GLN A 37 -9.67 5.68 -2.41
C GLN A 37 -9.34 6.11 -0.98
N GLU A 38 -10.08 5.61 -0.01
CA GLU A 38 -9.81 5.89 1.40
C GLU A 38 -8.48 5.29 1.85
N LEU A 39 -8.14 4.08 1.38
CA LEU A 39 -6.85 3.46 1.65
C LEU A 39 -5.72 4.32 1.08
N ILE A 40 -5.84 4.78 -0.16
CA ILE A 40 -4.84 5.63 -0.80
C ILE A 40 -4.68 6.94 -0.02
N LYS A 41 -5.77 7.57 0.38
CA LYS A 41 -5.72 8.82 1.17
C LYS A 41 -5.03 8.61 2.51
N ASP A 42 -5.30 7.50 3.18
CA ASP A 42 -4.66 7.20 4.47
C ASP A 42 -3.16 7.00 4.30
N ILE A 43 -2.75 6.31 3.24
CA ILE A 43 -1.32 6.13 2.93
C ILE A 43 -0.67 7.50 2.70
N GLN A 44 -1.28 8.33 1.88
CA GLN A 44 -0.74 9.66 1.57
C GLN A 44 -0.64 10.57 2.80
N ARG A 45 -1.61 10.45 3.71
CA ARG A 45 -1.65 11.29 4.90
C ARG A 45 -0.75 10.80 6.02
N GLU A 46 -0.62 9.48 6.19
CA GLU A 46 -0.04 8.89 7.40
C GLU A 46 1.30 8.19 7.20
N LEU A 47 1.76 8.00 5.97
CA LEU A 47 2.97 7.22 5.72
C LEU A 47 4.20 7.81 6.41
N GLU A 48 4.32 9.13 6.44
CA GLU A 48 5.47 9.80 7.05
C GLU A 48 5.57 9.50 8.56
N THR A 49 4.45 9.47 9.26
CA THR A 49 4.41 9.31 10.72
C THR A 49 4.16 7.88 11.18
N SER A 50 3.81 6.98 10.27
CA SER A 50 3.54 5.59 10.61
C SER A 50 4.84 4.87 11.03
N PRO A 51 4.75 3.87 11.95
CA PRO A 51 5.89 3.02 12.26
C PRO A 51 6.40 2.29 11.02
N LYS A 52 7.73 2.24 10.87
CA LYS A 52 8.38 1.66 9.69
C LYS A 52 9.32 0.56 10.11
N LYS A 53 9.32 -0.54 9.36
CA LYS A 53 10.23 -1.66 9.54
C LYS A 53 10.95 -1.94 8.23
N LEU A 54 12.17 -2.46 8.32
CA LEU A 54 12.90 -2.89 7.15
C LEU A 54 12.23 -4.16 6.58
N ALA A 55 11.98 -4.17 5.29
CA ALA A 55 11.34 -5.30 4.62
C ALA A 55 12.26 -6.52 4.61
N PRO A 56 11.71 -7.73 4.79
CA PRO A 56 12.49 -8.97 4.65
C PRO A 56 13.06 -9.13 3.23
N PRO A 57 14.13 -9.91 3.07
CA PRO A 57 14.79 -10.10 1.75
C PRO A 57 13.85 -10.61 0.65
N TYR A 58 12.78 -11.34 1.00
CA TYR A 58 11.79 -11.78 0.02
C TYR A 58 11.28 -10.63 -0.86
N PHE A 59 11.20 -9.42 -0.31
CA PHE A 59 10.64 -8.26 -0.99
C PHE A 59 11.66 -7.48 -1.83
N ASP A 60 12.92 -7.93 -1.87
CA ASP A 60 13.96 -7.28 -2.70
C ASP A 60 13.61 -7.28 -4.18
N LYS A 61 12.79 -8.22 -4.63
CA LYS A 61 12.32 -8.29 -6.02
C LYS A 61 11.42 -7.10 -6.41
N TYR A 62 10.87 -6.38 -5.44
CA TYR A 62 10.06 -5.18 -5.68
C TYR A 62 10.87 -3.90 -5.55
N GLY A 63 12.04 -3.97 -4.92
CA GLY A 63 12.94 -2.84 -4.72
C GLY A 63 13.92 -3.14 -3.61
N ARG A 64 15.12 -2.57 -3.69
CA ARG A 64 16.16 -2.77 -2.67
C ARG A 64 15.92 -1.86 -1.47
N ASN A 65 16.25 -2.37 -0.29
CA ASN A 65 16.21 -1.61 0.95
C ASN A 65 14.85 -0.96 1.21
N LEU A 66 13.77 -1.69 0.90
CA LEU A 66 12.43 -1.21 1.15
C LEU A 66 12.14 -1.21 2.65
N TYR A 67 11.40 -0.24 3.07
CA TYR A 67 10.71 -0.23 4.36
C TYR A 67 9.25 -0.54 4.14
N TYR A 68 8.56 -0.97 5.19
CA TYR A 68 7.11 -1.14 5.11
C TYR A 68 6.42 -0.58 6.33
N SER A 69 5.19 -0.13 6.11
CA SER A 69 4.26 0.32 7.14
C SER A 69 2.93 -0.40 6.95
N SER A 70 2.15 -0.51 8.01
CA SER A 70 0.87 -1.17 7.93
C SER A 70 -0.29 -0.21 8.19
N PHE A 71 -1.41 -0.47 7.51
CA PHE A 71 -2.63 0.31 7.59
C PHE A 71 -3.80 -0.64 7.81
N ARG A 72 -4.35 -0.62 9.02
CA ARG A 72 -5.46 -1.52 9.37
C ARG A 72 -6.78 -0.95 8.83
N ARG A 73 -7.58 -1.84 8.21
CA ARG A 73 -8.93 -1.47 7.74
C ARG A 73 -10.01 -1.98 8.66
N ASN A 74 -9.83 -3.20 9.22
CA ASN A 74 -10.75 -3.80 10.17
C ASN A 74 -10.00 -4.82 11.03
N LYS A 75 -10.70 -5.61 11.83
CA LYS A 75 -10.08 -6.59 12.73
C LYS A 75 -9.25 -7.65 12.01
N SER A 76 -9.60 -7.99 10.77
CA SER A 76 -8.99 -9.09 10.04
C SER A 76 -8.17 -8.63 8.83
N THR A 77 -8.20 -7.35 8.47
CA THR A 77 -7.53 -6.86 7.27
C THR A 77 -6.58 -5.71 7.58
N GLN A 78 -5.33 -5.92 7.19
CA GLN A 78 -4.24 -4.99 7.36
C GLN A 78 -3.47 -4.92 6.05
N TRP A 79 -3.26 -3.71 5.53
CA TRP A 79 -2.52 -3.49 4.30
C TRP A 79 -1.09 -3.12 4.63
N PHE A 80 -0.16 -3.73 3.92
CA PHE A 80 1.28 -3.45 4.04
C PHE A 80 1.73 -2.67 2.81
N VAL A 81 2.39 -1.55 3.06
CA VAL A 81 2.85 -0.63 2.03
C VAL A 81 4.37 -0.61 2.07
N PHE A 82 4.99 -1.02 0.97
CA PHE A 82 6.45 -1.13 0.84
C PHE A 82 6.96 0.03 0.01
N PHE A 83 7.96 0.72 0.52
CA PHE A 83 8.42 1.97 -0.09
C PHE A 83 9.92 2.20 0.14
N SER A 84 10.50 2.97 -0.76
CA SER A 84 11.81 3.56 -0.59
C SER A 84 11.68 5.06 -0.37
N THR A 85 12.69 5.67 0.23
CA THR A 85 12.67 7.09 0.55
C THR A 85 13.78 7.80 -0.20
N TYR A 86 13.47 9.01 -0.67
CA TYR A 86 14.42 9.87 -1.37
C TYR A 86 14.30 11.30 -0.84
N SER A 87 15.38 12.05 -0.96
CA SER A 87 15.35 13.47 -0.70
C SER A 87 15.67 14.21 -1.99
N ASN A 88 14.86 15.20 -2.33
CA ASN A 88 15.05 16.04 -3.50
C ASN A 88 14.79 17.49 -3.12
N ASN A 89 15.84 18.34 -3.15
CA ASN A 89 15.76 19.75 -2.79
C ASN A 89 15.13 19.98 -1.41
N GLY A 90 15.49 19.12 -0.43
CA GLY A 90 14.95 19.20 0.93
C GLY A 90 13.58 18.59 1.12
N GLU A 91 12.94 18.13 0.04
CA GLU A 91 11.64 17.44 0.10
C GLU A 91 11.84 15.95 0.27
N ASN A 92 11.12 15.36 1.22
CA ASN A 92 11.10 13.92 1.42
C ASN A 92 10.09 13.27 0.45
N ILE A 93 10.57 12.30 -0.31
CA ILE A 93 9.75 11.56 -1.28
C ILE A 93 9.69 10.10 -0.83
N TYR A 94 8.48 9.57 -0.72
CA TYR A 94 8.21 8.16 -0.44
C TYR A 94 7.68 7.52 -1.72
N LEU A 95 8.47 6.64 -2.32
CA LEU A 95 8.07 5.89 -3.51
C LEU A 95 7.52 4.53 -3.09
N VAL A 96 6.22 4.36 -3.25
CA VAL A 96 5.53 3.10 -2.93
C VAL A 96 5.70 2.16 -4.11
N GLU A 97 6.32 1.00 -3.87
CA GLU A 97 6.67 0.05 -4.92
C GLU A 97 5.92 -1.27 -4.84
N TYR A 98 5.29 -1.57 -3.70
CA TYR A 98 4.47 -2.77 -3.54
C TYR A 98 3.44 -2.56 -2.45
N VAL A 99 2.25 -3.09 -2.65
CA VAL A 99 1.15 -3.06 -1.66
C VAL A 99 0.48 -4.43 -1.64
N ALA A 100 0.28 -4.97 -0.45
CA ALA A 100 -0.42 -6.25 -0.28
C ALA A 100 -1.07 -6.31 1.09
N ASN A 101 -2.09 -7.15 1.23
CA ASN A 101 -2.73 -7.32 2.52
C ASN A 101 -2.17 -8.54 3.28
N ASN A 102 -2.53 -8.66 4.56
CA ASN A 102 -2.06 -9.74 5.43
C ASN A 102 -2.51 -11.13 4.97
N HIS A 103 -3.60 -11.23 4.23
CA HIS A 103 -4.06 -12.53 3.72
C HIS A 103 -3.09 -13.13 2.71
N SER A 104 -2.35 -12.27 2.00
CA SER A 104 -1.37 -12.70 1.00
C SER A 104 0.03 -12.88 1.56
N ILE A 105 0.48 -12.02 2.48
CA ILE A 105 1.90 -11.92 2.83
C ILE A 105 2.22 -12.05 4.33
N ALA A 106 1.24 -12.28 5.19
CA ALA A 106 1.51 -12.35 6.64
C ALA A 106 2.60 -13.37 6.99
N HIS A 107 2.64 -14.49 6.28
CA HIS A 107 3.64 -15.54 6.51
C HIS A 107 5.05 -15.18 6.04
N LEU A 108 5.21 -14.08 5.34
CA LEU A 108 6.49 -13.62 4.79
C LEU A 108 7.10 -12.47 5.59
N ILE A 109 6.36 -11.92 6.53
CA ILE A 109 6.77 -10.74 7.31
C ILE A 109 7.21 -11.13 8.71
#